data_44949f1226dfbaef9d6ac9c63b465eab
#
_entry.id   44949f1226dfbaef9d6ac9c63b465eab
#
_cell.length_a   1.000
_cell.length_b   1.000
_cell.length_c   1.000
_cell.angle_alpha   90.00
_cell.angle_beta   90.00
_cell.angle_gamma   90.00
#
_symmetry.space_group_name_H-M   'P 1'
#
loop_
_entity.id
_entity.type
_entity.pdbx_description
1 polymer ?
#
loop_
_entity_poly.entity_id
_entity_poly.type
_entity_poly.pdbx_seq_one_letter_code
_entity_poly.pdbx_strand_id
1 'polypeptide(L)'
;ISECLVGSEMCIRDRPYHTGFIAHSDGDVALHALTDALLGAVALGDIGKLFPDTDMQYKNADSRKLLIEAYRQVLATGYKVGNVDVTIIAQTPKMRPYIDQMRQAIAEDLQCDISQVNVKATTTEKLGFTGRSEGIACEAVALLVKR
;
A
#
# COMPACT_ATOMS: atom_id res chain seq x y z
N ILE A 1 -2.92 -2.83 -7.77
CA ILE A 1 -2.89 -2.50 -8.06
C ILE A 1 -3.23 -2.24 -8.64
N SER A 2 -4.04 -2.64 -8.83
CA SER A 2 -4.29 -2.51 -9.61
C SER A 2 -4.40 -1.76 -9.87
N GLU A 3 -4.54 -1.46 -9.91
CA GLU A 3 -4.26 -0.77 -10.09
C GLU A 3 -3.42 -0.18 -9.61
N CYS A 4 -2.60 -0.18 -9.28
CA CYS A 4 -1.62 0.03 -8.83
C CYS A 4 -1.37 0.27 -7.97
N LEU A 5 -1.09 0.21 -8.01
CA LEU A 5 -0.72 0.37 -7.41
C LEU A 5 -1.03 0.90 -7.08
N VAL A 6 -1.96 0.89 -7.05
CA VAL A 6 -2.14 1.18 -6.90
C VAL A 6 -2.69 1.22 -7.32
N GLY A 7 -3.39 0.45 -7.49
CA GLY A 7 -3.83 0.23 -7.85
C GLY A 7 -3.73 -0.12 -8.25
N SER A 8 -3.58 -0.49 -8.32
CA SER A 8 -3.22 -0.84 -8.86
C SER A 8 -2.47 -1.27 -9.49
N GLU A 9 -2.08 -1.58 -8.63
CA GLU A 9 -1.41 -2.39 -9.60
C GLU A 9 -1.46 -1.83 -11.01
N MET A 10 -2.37 -1.00 -11.26
CA MET A 10 -2.53 -0.51 -12.62
C MET A 10 -1.31 0.22 -13.13
N CYS A 11 -0.64 0.99 -12.28
CA CYS A 11 0.51 1.75 -12.75
C CYS A 11 1.73 0.88 -12.99
N ILE A 12 1.81 -0.26 -12.34
CA ILE A 12 2.97 -1.14 -12.45
C ILE A 12 2.74 -2.16 -13.55
N ARG A 13 1.52 -2.64 -13.67
CA ARG A 13 1.15 -3.68 -14.60
C ARG A 13 1.34 -3.26 -16.05
N ASP A 14 1.10 -2.01 -16.35
CA ASP A 14 1.12 -1.50 -17.72
C ASP A 14 2.53 -1.17 -18.21
N ARG A 15 3.55 -1.31 -17.38
CA ARG A 15 4.92 -1.06 -17.79
C ARG A 15 5.47 -2.22 -18.61
N PRO A 16 6.26 -1.94 -19.64
CA PRO A 16 7.00 -2.99 -20.32
C PRO A 16 8.18 -3.44 -19.44
N TYR A 17 7.94 -4.43 -18.61
CA TYR A 17 8.94 -4.93 -17.66
C TYR A 17 8.76 -6.44 -17.58
N HIS A 18 9.80 -7.21 -17.85
CA HIS A 18 9.70 -8.65 -17.94
C HIS A 18 9.31 -9.35 -16.65
N THR A 19 9.45 -8.67 -15.52
CA THR A 19 8.99 -9.19 -14.21
C THR A 19 7.72 -8.47 -13.76
N GLY A 20 6.82 -8.15 -14.70
CA GLY A 20 5.60 -7.42 -14.42
C GLY A 20 4.75 -8.04 -13.32
N PHE A 21 4.75 -9.36 -13.22
CA PHE A 21 4.03 -10.04 -12.14
C PHE A 21 4.55 -9.61 -10.77
N ILE A 22 5.87 -9.56 -10.63
CA ILE A 22 6.48 -9.14 -9.37
C ILE A 22 6.15 -7.68 -9.10
N ALA A 23 6.22 -6.83 -10.14
CA ALA A 23 5.92 -5.42 -9.99
C ALA A 23 4.46 -5.19 -9.57
N HIS A 24 3.53 -6.01 -10.05
CA HIS A 24 2.13 -5.94 -9.64
C HIS A 24 1.99 -6.28 -8.15
N SER A 25 2.65 -7.34 -7.71
CA SER A 25 2.66 -7.71 -6.28
C SER A 25 3.29 -6.61 -5.42
N ASP A 26 4.26 -5.87 -5.97
CA ASP A 26 4.94 -4.80 -5.25
C ASP A 26 3.96 -3.69 -4.87
N GLY A 27 3.02 -3.35 -5.76
CA GLY A 27 1.98 -2.39 -5.44
C GLY A 27 1.07 -2.89 -4.32
N ASP A 28 0.74 -4.17 -4.34
CA ASP A 28 -0.07 -4.77 -3.29
C ASP A 28 0.64 -4.74 -1.95
N VAL A 29 1.95 -5.00 -1.92
CA VAL A 29 2.72 -4.96 -0.67
C VAL A 29 2.67 -3.58 -0.05
N ALA A 30 2.75 -2.52 -0.87
CA ALA A 30 2.65 -1.15 -0.37
C ALA A 30 1.29 -0.88 0.27
N LEU A 31 0.21 -1.33 -0.38
CA LEU A 31 -1.14 -1.14 0.16
C LEU A 31 -1.38 -1.99 1.41
N HIS A 32 -0.79 -3.19 1.46
CA HIS A 32 -0.88 -4.03 2.65
C HIS A 32 -0.17 -3.39 3.84
N ALA A 33 1.02 -2.82 3.62
CA ALA A 33 1.75 -2.13 4.68
C ALA A 33 0.96 -0.94 5.20
N LEU A 34 0.35 -0.17 4.31
CA LEU A 34 -0.46 0.97 4.70
C LEU A 34 -1.70 0.54 5.47
N THR A 35 -2.38 -0.52 5.01
CA THR A 35 -3.55 -1.05 5.69
C THR A 35 -3.20 -1.46 7.12
N ASP A 36 -2.09 -2.18 7.30
CA ASP A 36 -1.63 -2.58 8.62
C ASP A 36 -1.31 -1.38 9.51
N ALA A 37 -0.68 -0.34 8.94
CA ALA A 37 -0.35 0.86 9.71
C ALA A 37 -1.62 1.55 10.22
N LEU A 38 -2.64 1.64 9.39
CA LEU A 38 -3.91 2.25 9.79
C LEU A 38 -4.60 1.45 10.88
N LEU A 39 -4.67 0.13 10.73
CA LEU A 39 -5.28 -0.73 11.72
C LEU A 39 -4.51 -0.70 13.04
N GLY A 40 -3.18 -0.73 12.96
CA GLY A 40 -2.33 -0.67 14.15
C GLY A 40 -2.48 0.62 14.92
N ALA A 41 -2.68 1.73 14.21
CA ALA A 41 -2.81 3.04 14.85
C ALA A 41 -4.03 3.15 15.76
N VAL A 42 -5.07 2.34 15.53
CA VAL A 42 -6.27 2.28 16.39
C VAL A 42 -6.41 0.92 17.09
N ALA A 43 -5.33 0.13 17.09
CA ALA A 43 -5.28 -1.14 17.81
C ALA A 43 -6.33 -2.15 17.34
N LEU A 44 -6.60 -2.19 16.04
CA LEU A 44 -7.54 -3.15 15.46
C LEU A 44 -6.85 -4.41 14.93
N GLY A 45 -5.57 -4.59 15.24
CA GLY A 45 -4.83 -5.77 14.82
C GLY A 45 -4.15 -5.55 13.47
N ASP A 46 -4.32 -6.49 12.59
CA ASP A 46 -3.67 -6.45 11.29
C ASP A 46 -4.64 -6.92 10.20
N ILE A 47 -4.13 -6.90 8.96
CA ILE A 47 -4.94 -7.27 7.80
C ILE A 47 -5.41 -8.72 7.88
N GLY A 48 -4.59 -9.61 8.43
CA GLY A 48 -4.96 -11.02 8.57
C GLY A 48 -6.09 -11.25 9.55
N LYS A 49 -6.16 -10.44 10.60
CA LYS A 49 -7.24 -10.49 11.57
C LYS A 49 -8.54 -9.97 10.98
N LEU A 50 -8.47 -8.87 10.23
CA LEU A 50 -9.65 -8.24 9.64
C LEU A 50 -10.16 -9.03 8.44
N PHE A 51 -9.26 -9.61 7.66
CA PHE A 51 -9.59 -10.34 6.44
C PHE A 51 -8.94 -11.74 6.48
N PRO A 52 -9.50 -12.68 7.25
CA PRO A 52 -8.92 -14.02 7.32
C PRO A 52 -8.87 -14.70 5.95
N ASP A 53 -7.81 -15.44 5.68
CA ASP A 53 -7.65 -16.17 4.41
C ASP A 53 -8.78 -17.16 4.17
N THR A 54 -9.43 -17.60 5.24
CA THR A 54 -10.56 -18.54 5.16
C THR A 54 -11.87 -17.87 4.76
N ASP A 55 -11.92 -16.54 4.76
CA ASP A 55 -13.13 -15.82 4.39
C ASP A 55 -13.20 -15.69 2.87
N MET A 56 -14.10 -16.44 2.26
CA MET A 56 -14.22 -16.52 0.81
C MET A 56 -14.57 -15.18 0.16
N GLN A 57 -15.22 -14.28 0.89
CA GLN A 57 -15.62 -13.00 0.31
C GLN A 57 -14.41 -12.09 0.04
N TYR A 58 -13.29 -12.33 0.74
CA TYR A 58 -12.06 -11.55 0.56
C TYR A 58 -11.01 -12.27 -0.26
N LYS A 59 -11.31 -13.48 -0.71
CA LYS A 59 -10.38 -14.23 -1.54
C LYS A 59 -10.24 -13.52 -2.88
N ASN A 60 -9.00 -13.28 -3.30
CA ASN A 60 -8.70 -12.56 -4.54
C ASN A 60 -9.19 -11.10 -4.53
N ALA A 61 -9.43 -10.54 -3.34
CA ALA A 61 -9.88 -9.16 -3.25
C ALA A 61 -8.78 -8.21 -3.71
N ASP A 62 -9.19 -7.14 -4.36
CA ASP A 62 -8.32 -6.03 -4.74
C ASP A 62 -7.79 -5.38 -3.46
N SER A 63 -6.48 -5.14 -3.39
CA SER A 63 -5.85 -4.52 -2.22
C SER A 63 -6.42 -3.14 -1.90
N ARG A 64 -6.89 -2.42 -2.90
CA ARG A 64 -7.54 -1.13 -2.69
C ARG A 64 -8.86 -1.31 -1.93
N LYS A 65 -9.61 -2.35 -2.25
CA LYS A 65 -10.87 -2.63 -1.53
C LYS A 65 -10.59 -2.99 -0.08
N LEU A 66 -9.52 -3.73 0.18
CA LEU A 66 -9.12 -4.04 1.55
C LEU A 66 -8.74 -2.77 2.31
N LEU A 67 -8.01 -1.88 1.66
CA LEU A 67 -7.64 -0.60 2.26
C LEU A 67 -8.86 0.23 2.60
N ILE A 68 -9.82 0.33 1.68
CA ILE A 68 -11.05 1.09 1.88
C ILE A 68 -11.84 0.53 3.06
N GLU A 69 -11.98 -0.79 3.14
CA GLU A 69 -12.72 -1.43 4.23
C GLU A 69 -12.01 -1.23 5.57
N ALA A 70 -10.69 -1.38 5.60
CA ALA A 70 -9.93 -1.14 6.81
C ALA A 70 -10.09 0.31 7.27
N TYR A 71 -10.03 1.25 6.34
CA TYR A 71 -10.19 2.67 6.69
C TYR A 71 -11.61 2.95 7.20
N ARG A 72 -12.61 2.30 6.64
CA ARG A 72 -13.97 2.42 7.16
C ARG A 72 -14.02 2.02 8.64
N GLN A 73 -13.31 0.95 9.00
CA GLN A 73 -13.21 0.52 10.39
C GLN A 73 -12.50 1.58 11.25
N VAL A 74 -11.45 2.17 10.73
CA VAL A 74 -10.73 3.25 11.44
C VAL A 74 -11.65 4.43 11.69
N LEU A 75 -12.40 4.84 10.67
CA LEU A 75 -13.34 5.96 10.82
C LEU A 75 -14.39 5.66 11.89
N ALA A 76 -14.83 4.42 12.00
CA ALA A 76 -15.81 4.01 13.00
C ALA A 76 -15.29 4.17 14.43
N THR A 77 -13.97 4.20 14.64
CA THR A 77 -13.39 4.43 15.96
C THR A 77 -13.34 5.92 16.33
N GLY A 78 -13.70 6.82 15.43
CA GLY A 78 -13.68 8.25 15.67
C GLY A 78 -12.41 8.96 15.25
N TYR A 79 -11.59 8.30 14.44
CA TYR A 79 -10.34 8.88 13.93
C TYR A 79 -10.37 8.94 12.41
N LYS A 80 -9.54 9.81 11.87
CA LYS A 80 -9.34 9.94 10.42
C LYS A 80 -7.87 10.16 10.15
N VAL A 81 -7.48 10.00 8.89
CA VAL A 81 -6.10 10.21 8.47
C VAL A 81 -5.72 11.69 8.63
N GLY A 82 -4.60 11.91 9.31
CA GLY A 82 -3.91 13.20 9.28
C GLY A 82 -2.84 13.18 8.20
N ASN A 83 -2.07 12.08 8.14
CA ASN A 83 -0.98 11.94 7.17
C ASN A 83 -0.57 10.48 7.11
N VAL A 84 -0.18 10.02 5.91
CA VAL A 84 0.41 8.69 5.75
C VAL A 84 1.70 8.81 4.94
N ASP A 85 2.66 7.94 5.25
CA ASP A 85 3.96 7.89 4.58
C ASP A 85 4.29 6.43 4.31
N VAL A 86 4.49 6.11 3.03
CA VAL A 86 4.80 4.74 2.59
C VAL A 86 6.20 4.74 2.00
N THR A 87 7.03 3.82 2.45
CA THR A 87 8.38 3.63 1.93
C THR A 87 8.45 2.28 1.21
N ILE A 88 8.80 2.31 -0.06
CA ILE A 88 8.98 1.11 -0.87
C ILE A 88 10.48 0.85 -1.00
N ILE A 89 10.91 -0.32 -0.56
CA ILE A 89 12.32 -0.72 -0.58
C ILE A 89 12.47 -1.75 -1.70
N ALA A 90 13.06 -1.33 -2.81
CA ALA A 90 13.19 -2.18 -3.99
C ALA A 90 14.40 -1.77 -4.82
N GLN A 91 15.19 -2.75 -5.24
CA GLN A 91 16.30 -2.48 -6.15
C GLN A 91 15.77 -2.17 -7.55
N THR A 92 14.83 -2.95 -8.01
CA THR A 92 14.12 -2.79 -9.27
C THR A 92 12.67 -3.23 -9.08
N PRO A 93 11.76 -2.69 -9.84
CA PRO A 93 11.84 -1.60 -10.81
C PRO A 93 11.95 -0.23 -10.14
N LYS A 94 12.33 0.79 -10.92
CA LYS A 94 12.32 2.16 -10.41
C LYS A 94 10.87 2.61 -10.25
N MET A 95 10.53 3.03 -9.05
CA MET A 95 9.16 3.39 -8.70
C MET A 95 8.82 4.85 -8.95
N ARG A 96 9.85 5.72 -9.08
CA ARG A 96 9.63 7.17 -9.19
C ARG A 96 8.58 7.59 -10.22
N PRO A 97 8.54 7.01 -11.43
CA PRO A 97 7.54 7.43 -12.42
C PRO A 97 6.09 7.14 -12.01
N TYR A 98 5.89 6.31 -10.99
CA TYR A 98 4.56 5.84 -10.58
C TYR A 98 4.12 6.40 -9.25
N ILE A 99 4.98 7.15 -8.57
CA ILE A 99 4.72 7.61 -7.20
C ILE A 99 3.48 8.51 -7.15
N ASP A 100 3.35 9.45 -8.08
CA ASP A 100 2.22 10.36 -8.04
C ASP A 100 0.89 9.64 -8.30
N GLN A 101 0.87 8.65 -9.18
CA GLN A 101 -0.31 7.83 -9.41
C GLN A 101 -0.69 7.04 -8.15
N MET A 102 0.31 6.51 -7.46
CA MET A 102 0.09 5.77 -6.21
C MET A 102 -0.48 6.70 -5.14
N ARG A 103 0.10 7.88 -5.00
CA ARG A 103 -0.39 8.88 -4.05
C ARG A 103 -1.85 9.23 -4.33
N GLN A 104 -2.17 9.45 -5.59
CA GLN A 104 -3.54 9.81 -5.95
C GLN A 104 -4.53 8.69 -5.65
N ALA A 105 -4.18 7.45 -5.96
CA ALA A 105 -5.03 6.30 -5.66
C ALA A 105 -5.27 6.16 -4.16
N ILE A 106 -4.20 6.32 -3.35
CA ILE A 106 -4.31 6.23 -1.90
C ILE A 106 -5.19 7.36 -1.36
N ALA A 107 -4.98 8.59 -1.85
CA ALA A 107 -5.78 9.73 -1.41
C ALA A 107 -7.26 9.53 -1.72
N GLU A 108 -7.58 8.98 -2.88
CA GLU A 108 -8.97 8.64 -3.23
C GLU A 108 -9.55 7.61 -2.26
N ASP A 109 -8.79 6.55 -2.00
CA ASP A 109 -9.27 5.46 -1.14
C ASP A 109 -9.47 5.93 0.31
N LEU A 110 -8.62 6.84 0.77
CA LEU A 110 -8.71 7.38 2.13
C LEU A 110 -9.55 8.65 2.21
N GLN A 111 -10.09 9.11 1.07
CA GLN A 111 -10.93 10.30 1.03
C GLN A 111 -10.26 11.50 1.69
N CYS A 112 -8.99 11.69 1.38
CA CYS A 112 -8.19 12.78 1.93
C CYS A 112 -7.49 13.53 0.81
N ASP A 113 -6.88 14.66 1.18
CA ASP A 113 -6.12 15.47 0.22
C ASP A 113 -4.80 14.77 -0.12
N ILE A 114 -4.36 14.89 -1.36
CA ILE A 114 -3.10 14.26 -1.79
C ILE A 114 -1.90 14.78 -0.99
N SER A 115 -2.00 15.99 -0.44
CA SER A 115 -0.93 16.54 0.40
C SER A 115 -0.77 15.77 1.71
N GLN A 116 -1.73 14.93 2.06
CA GLN A 116 -1.67 14.09 3.27
C GLN A 116 -1.07 12.71 2.99
N VAL A 117 -0.70 12.43 1.73
CA VAL A 117 -0.19 11.13 1.33
C VAL A 117 1.21 11.30 0.75
N ASN A 118 2.18 10.63 1.35
CA ASN A 118 3.53 10.58 0.83
C ASN A 118 3.89 9.14 0.46
N VAL A 119 4.55 8.97 -0.68
CA VAL A 119 5.10 7.69 -1.11
C VAL A 119 6.52 7.96 -1.57
N LYS A 120 7.47 7.18 -1.07
CA LYS A 120 8.87 7.30 -1.46
C LYS A 120 9.45 5.91 -1.68
N ALA A 121 10.53 5.85 -2.43
CA ALA A 121 11.19 4.60 -2.76
C ALA A 121 12.67 4.72 -2.50
N THR A 122 13.29 3.63 -2.08
CA THR A 122 14.72 3.57 -1.82
C THR A 122 15.24 2.19 -2.21
N THR A 123 16.56 2.06 -2.27
CA THR A 123 17.23 0.79 -2.47
C THR A 123 18.01 0.44 -1.23
N THR A 124 18.52 -0.80 -1.17
CA THR A 124 19.46 -1.23 -0.13
C THR A 124 20.88 -1.31 -0.67
N GLU A 125 21.16 -0.58 -1.75
CA GLU A 125 22.50 -0.54 -2.35
C GLU A 125 23.02 -1.93 -2.67
N LYS A 126 22.13 -2.76 -3.27
CA LYS A 126 22.41 -4.14 -3.69
C LYS A 126 22.64 -5.12 -2.54
N LEU A 127 22.26 -4.73 -1.32
CA LEU A 127 22.41 -5.59 -0.14
C LEU A 127 21.10 -6.31 0.17
N GLY A 128 21.22 -7.55 0.63
CA GLY A 128 20.09 -8.33 1.08
C GLY A 128 19.18 -8.81 -0.05
N PHE A 129 18.03 -9.37 0.32
CA PHE A 129 17.11 -9.92 -0.67
C PHE A 129 16.51 -8.83 -1.57
N THR A 130 16.27 -7.64 -1.03
CA THR A 130 15.78 -6.53 -1.85
C THR A 130 16.87 -6.07 -2.81
N GLY A 131 18.11 -6.02 -2.37
CA GLY A 131 19.24 -5.61 -3.20
C GLY A 131 19.55 -6.62 -4.30
N ARG A 132 19.20 -7.87 -4.10
CA ARG A 132 19.35 -8.93 -5.12
C ARG A 132 18.14 -9.05 -6.03
N SER A 133 17.17 -8.15 -5.88
CA SER A 133 15.94 -8.18 -6.67
C SER A 133 15.13 -9.46 -6.51
N GLU A 134 15.26 -10.10 -5.36
CA GLU A 134 14.51 -11.32 -5.03
C GLU A 134 13.14 -11.01 -4.47
N GLY A 135 12.94 -9.76 -4.08
CA GLY A 135 11.68 -9.30 -3.55
C GLY A 135 11.76 -7.84 -3.16
N ILE A 136 10.67 -7.31 -2.64
CA ILE A 136 10.62 -5.94 -2.14
C ILE A 136 10.07 -5.94 -0.72
N ALA A 137 10.31 -4.84 -0.02
CA ALA A 137 9.74 -4.60 1.30
C ALA A 137 9.09 -3.25 1.30
N CYS A 138 8.04 -3.10 2.11
CA CYS A 138 7.38 -1.81 2.27
C CYS A 138 7.13 -1.57 3.74
N GLU A 139 7.29 -0.31 4.14
CA GLU A 139 6.96 0.14 5.48
C GLU A 139 6.02 1.33 5.36
N ALA A 140 5.09 1.45 6.28
CA ALA A 140 4.16 2.56 6.27
C ALA A 140 3.98 3.09 7.68
N VAL A 141 3.78 4.40 7.76
CA VAL A 141 3.46 5.10 9.00
C VAL A 141 2.19 5.89 8.76
N ALA A 142 1.28 5.85 9.71
CA ALA A 142 0.03 6.61 9.64
C ALA A 142 -0.13 7.45 10.89
N LEU A 143 -0.42 8.73 10.68
CA LEU A 143 -0.82 9.64 11.74
C LEU A 143 -2.33 9.83 11.63
N LEU A 144 -3.04 9.50 12.69
CA LEU A 144 -4.49 9.67 12.74
C LEU A 144 -4.83 10.82 13.67
N VAL A 145 -5.90 11.52 13.36
CA VAL A 145 -6.40 12.61 14.18
C VAL A 145 -7.87 12.36 14.48
N LYS A 146 -8.37 12.95 15.54
CA LYS A 146 -9.79 12.82 15.87
C LYS A 146 -10.65 13.47 14.80
N ARG A 147 -11.76 12.84 14.51
CA ARG A 147 -12.75 13.37 13.58
C ARG A 147 -13.46 14.57 14.19
#